data_4d8528e4e3c8133fee7743eb0401b919
#
_entry.id   4d8528e4e3c8133fee7743eb0401b919
#
_cell.length_a   1.000
_cell.length_b   1.000
_cell.length_c   1.000
_cell.angle_alpha   90.00
_cell.angle_beta   90.00
_cell.angle_gamma   90.00
#
_symmetry.space_group_name_H-M   'P 1'
#
loop_
_entity.id
_entity.type
_entity.pdbx_description
1 polymer ?
#
loop_
_entity_poly.entity_id
_entity_poly.type
_entity_poly.pdbx_seq_one_letter_code
_entity_poly.pdbx_strand_id
1 'polypeptide(L)'
;IIGLIGFCFFLGGTLGTTCAHRVIAKIGHIRAFGLFSALFSICIILHILGSNLVFWAFLRVIMGFCYYALLIIIESWLNEKAKNAVRQRVLSFYEVVFCLSFGLGSLLIALNLQSSTLFIIAACLIMFSSIPLNLIRIKEPQMPAKSPISLPNVFSIAPLALVASFIGGMLMSGFYSMASLFVLLQGYGAQGVSYFIAFGILGGFIAQSLIGFVSDR
;
A
#
# COMPACT_ATOMS: atom_id res chain seq x y z
N ILE A 1 -0.46 17.10 -14.18
CA ILE A 1 -0.15 15.75 -14.66
C ILE A 1 0.15 14.82 -13.48
N ILE A 2 1.10 15.14 -12.59
CA ILE A 2 1.50 14.29 -11.46
C ILE A 2 0.32 13.98 -10.54
N GLY A 3 -0.45 15.00 -10.15
CA GLY A 3 -1.64 14.82 -9.32
C GLY A 3 -2.70 13.93 -9.96
N LEU A 4 -2.89 14.00 -11.29
CA LEU A 4 -3.82 13.14 -12.01
C LEU A 4 -3.38 11.67 -11.96
N ILE A 5 -2.09 11.40 -12.15
CA ILE A 5 -1.53 10.05 -12.07
C ILE A 5 -1.66 9.49 -10.63
N GLY A 6 -1.42 10.33 -9.61
CA GLY A 6 -1.67 9.98 -8.21
C GLY A 6 -3.15 9.68 -7.94
N PHE A 7 -4.05 10.53 -8.44
CA PHE A 7 -5.49 10.32 -8.33
C PHE A 7 -5.93 8.98 -8.96
N CYS A 8 -5.43 8.64 -10.14
CA CYS A 8 -5.73 7.36 -10.79
C CYS A 8 -5.32 6.15 -9.93
N PHE A 9 -4.17 6.23 -9.25
CA PHE A 9 -3.74 5.17 -8.34
C PHE A 9 -4.70 5.00 -7.16
N PHE A 10 -5.09 6.08 -6.50
CA PHE A 10 -6.04 6.03 -5.37
C PHE A 10 -7.46 5.65 -5.81
N LEU A 11 -7.89 6.06 -7.01
CA LEU A 11 -9.14 5.60 -7.60
C LEU A 11 -9.12 4.06 -7.76
N GLY A 12 -8.04 3.52 -8.31
CA GLY A 12 -7.83 2.08 -8.38
C GLY A 12 -7.85 1.42 -7.01
N GLY A 13 -7.21 2.05 -6.02
CA GLY A 13 -7.23 1.59 -4.62
C GLY A 13 -8.62 1.50 -4.04
N THR A 14 -9.46 2.51 -4.25
CA THR A 14 -10.87 2.51 -3.82
C THR A 14 -11.66 1.37 -4.46
N LEU A 15 -11.45 1.12 -5.75
CA LEU A 15 -12.04 -0.03 -6.44
C LEU A 15 -11.50 -1.35 -5.89
N GLY A 16 -10.21 -1.43 -5.56
CA GLY A 16 -9.57 -2.59 -4.95
C GLY A 16 -10.19 -2.93 -3.59
N THR A 17 -10.31 -1.95 -2.71
CA THR A 17 -10.89 -2.16 -1.37
C THR A 17 -12.36 -2.61 -1.43
N THR A 18 -13.11 -2.15 -2.40
CA THR A 18 -14.54 -2.49 -2.54
C THR A 18 -14.79 -3.81 -3.29
N CYS A 19 -13.95 -4.17 -4.25
CA CYS A 19 -14.21 -5.27 -5.17
C CYS A 19 -13.31 -6.50 -4.98
N ALA A 20 -12.09 -6.34 -4.43
CA ALA A 20 -11.12 -7.43 -4.33
C ALA A 20 -11.64 -8.62 -3.50
N HIS A 21 -12.48 -8.35 -2.48
CA HIS A 21 -13.07 -9.40 -1.65
C HIS A 21 -13.85 -10.45 -2.48
N ARG A 22 -14.45 -10.05 -3.62
CA ARG A 22 -15.18 -10.98 -4.50
C ARG A 22 -14.25 -11.97 -5.16
N VAL A 23 -13.09 -11.50 -5.58
CA VAL A 23 -12.06 -12.34 -6.20
C VAL A 23 -11.46 -13.26 -5.14
N ILE A 24 -11.08 -12.71 -3.99
CA ILE A 24 -10.48 -13.46 -2.87
C ILE A 24 -11.44 -14.58 -2.41
N ALA A 25 -12.74 -14.28 -2.27
CA ALA A 25 -13.74 -15.27 -1.88
C ALA A 25 -13.90 -16.40 -2.90
N LYS A 26 -13.65 -16.13 -4.19
CA LYS A 26 -13.83 -17.12 -5.26
C LYS A 26 -12.60 -18.03 -5.42
N ILE A 27 -11.39 -17.51 -5.31
CA ILE A 27 -10.16 -18.24 -5.64
C ILE A 27 -9.26 -18.53 -4.43
N GLY A 28 -9.60 -17.97 -3.25
CA GLY A 28 -8.82 -18.08 -2.01
C GLY A 28 -7.71 -17.03 -1.88
N HIS A 29 -7.17 -16.89 -0.67
CA HIS A 29 -6.19 -15.83 -0.34
C HIS A 29 -4.85 -16.03 -1.05
N ILE A 30 -4.32 -17.26 -1.06
CA ILE A 30 -2.99 -17.56 -1.63
C ILE A 30 -2.98 -17.31 -3.15
N ARG A 31 -4.00 -17.85 -3.84
CA ARG A 31 -4.11 -17.67 -5.29
C ARG A 31 -4.39 -16.22 -5.68
N ALA A 32 -5.24 -15.51 -4.89
CA ALA A 32 -5.51 -14.10 -5.10
C ALA A 32 -4.25 -13.25 -4.90
N PHE A 33 -3.42 -13.55 -3.89
CA PHE A 33 -2.14 -12.89 -3.68
C PHE A 33 -1.21 -13.06 -4.88
N GLY A 34 -1.04 -14.29 -5.37
CA GLY A 34 -0.22 -14.57 -6.57
C GLY A 34 -0.74 -13.84 -7.81
N LEU A 35 -2.06 -13.85 -8.04
CA LEU A 35 -2.70 -13.14 -9.15
C LEU A 35 -2.43 -11.63 -9.11
N PHE A 36 -2.70 -10.99 -7.97
CA PHE A 36 -2.54 -9.54 -7.84
C PHE A 36 -1.06 -9.13 -7.83
N SER A 37 -0.16 -9.94 -7.28
CA SER A 37 1.29 -9.69 -7.37
C SER A 37 1.78 -9.77 -8.82
N ALA A 38 1.32 -10.76 -9.59
CA ALA A 38 1.68 -10.89 -11.00
C ALA A 38 1.15 -9.70 -11.83
N LEU A 39 -0.14 -9.34 -11.68
CA LEU A 39 -0.72 -8.19 -12.38
C LEU A 39 -0.01 -6.88 -12.02
N PHE A 40 0.30 -6.67 -10.75
CA PHE A 40 1.01 -5.49 -10.28
C PHE A 40 2.40 -5.41 -10.91
N SER A 41 3.16 -6.51 -10.92
CA SER A 41 4.49 -6.57 -11.54
C SER A 41 4.45 -6.34 -13.05
N ILE A 42 3.47 -6.90 -13.75
CA ILE A 42 3.27 -6.65 -15.18
C ILE A 42 3.00 -5.16 -15.43
N CYS A 43 2.13 -4.54 -14.66
CA CYS A 43 1.85 -3.10 -14.79
C CYS A 43 3.09 -2.25 -14.53
N ILE A 44 3.94 -2.60 -13.56
CA ILE A 44 5.21 -1.91 -13.32
C ILE A 44 6.12 -1.98 -14.55
N ILE A 45 6.29 -3.16 -15.14
CA ILE A 45 7.13 -3.35 -16.33
C ILE A 45 6.57 -2.59 -17.54
N LEU A 46 5.25 -2.59 -17.72
CA LEU A 46 4.58 -1.89 -18.81
C LEU A 46 4.81 -0.37 -18.77
N HIS A 47 5.09 0.23 -17.61
CA HIS A 47 5.46 1.66 -17.53
C HIS A 47 6.74 1.99 -18.30
N ILE A 48 7.63 1.01 -18.54
CA ILE A 48 8.87 1.20 -19.30
C ILE A 48 8.58 1.36 -20.79
N LEU A 49 7.47 0.78 -21.30
CA LEU A 49 7.19 0.69 -22.74
C LEU A 49 6.69 1.99 -23.37
N GLY A 50 6.28 2.97 -22.59
CA GLY A 50 5.78 4.22 -23.15
C GLY A 50 5.56 5.30 -22.11
N SER A 51 5.58 6.56 -22.58
CA SER A 51 5.37 7.77 -21.76
C SER A 51 4.00 8.43 -21.99
N ASN A 52 3.06 7.74 -22.65
CA ASN A 52 1.73 8.28 -22.90
C ASN A 52 0.95 8.43 -21.59
N LEU A 53 0.44 9.63 -21.32
CA LEU A 53 -0.26 9.97 -20.08
C LEU A 53 -1.49 9.08 -19.83
N VAL A 54 -2.28 8.82 -20.86
CA VAL A 54 -3.51 8.00 -20.75
C VAL A 54 -3.15 6.54 -20.42
N PHE A 55 -2.11 6.02 -21.07
CA PHE A 55 -1.59 4.68 -20.80
C PHE A 55 -1.09 4.56 -19.36
N TRP A 56 -0.31 5.54 -18.89
CA TRP A 56 0.16 5.57 -17.51
C TRP A 56 -0.98 5.68 -16.51
N ALA A 57 -1.98 6.54 -16.77
CA ALA A 57 -3.15 6.69 -15.91
C ALA A 57 -3.92 5.36 -15.79
N PHE A 58 -4.12 4.65 -16.89
CA PHE A 58 -4.76 3.33 -16.90
C PHE A 58 -3.97 2.29 -16.08
N LEU A 59 -2.66 2.20 -16.30
CA LEU A 59 -1.81 1.30 -15.52
C LEU A 59 -1.84 1.64 -14.02
N ARG A 60 -1.89 2.92 -13.65
CA ARG A 60 -1.98 3.36 -12.26
C ARG A 60 -3.28 2.95 -11.59
N VAL A 61 -4.40 2.95 -12.30
CA VAL A 61 -5.67 2.42 -11.77
C VAL A 61 -5.53 0.93 -11.45
N ILE A 62 -4.98 0.13 -12.37
CA ILE A 62 -4.78 -1.31 -12.14
C ILE A 62 -3.80 -1.55 -11.00
N MET A 63 -2.70 -0.80 -10.95
CA MET A 63 -1.72 -0.89 -9.87
C MET A 63 -2.33 -0.57 -8.51
N GLY A 64 -3.10 0.51 -8.43
CA GLY A 64 -3.81 0.87 -7.19
C GLY A 64 -4.76 -0.25 -6.74
N PHE A 65 -5.54 -0.80 -7.68
CA PHE A 65 -6.42 -1.93 -7.40
C PHE A 65 -5.66 -3.12 -6.82
N CYS A 66 -4.58 -3.56 -7.50
CA CYS A 66 -3.78 -4.70 -7.07
C CYS A 66 -3.10 -4.45 -5.72
N TYR A 67 -2.52 -3.26 -5.51
CA TYR A 67 -1.83 -2.90 -4.28
C TYR A 67 -2.76 -2.99 -3.06
N TYR A 68 -3.92 -2.35 -3.12
CA TYR A 68 -4.88 -2.40 -2.00
C TYR A 68 -5.51 -3.78 -1.82
N ALA A 69 -5.67 -4.55 -2.91
CA ALA A 69 -6.10 -5.94 -2.82
C ALA A 69 -5.06 -6.81 -2.07
N LEU A 70 -3.76 -6.61 -2.32
CA LEU A 70 -2.67 -7.30 -1.61
C LEU A 70 -2.67 -6.94 -0.12
N LEU A 71 -2.85 -5.67 0.24
CA LEU A 71 -2.95 -5.24 1.64
C LEU A 71 -4.12 -5.93 2.36
N ILE A 72 -5.31 -5.97 1.75
CA ILE A 72 -6.48 -6.65 2.31
C ILE A 72 -6.19 -8.13 2.56
N ILE A 73 -5.52 -8.81 1.62
CA ILE A 73 -5.16 -10.23 1.78
C ILE A 73 -4.24 -10.41 2.98
N ILE A 74 -3.19 -9.60 3.11
CA ILE A 74 -2.23 -9.68 4.23
C ILE A 74 -2.94 -9.41 5.55
N GLU A 75 -3.67 -8.31 5.65
CA GLU A 75 -4.34 -7.88 6.87
C GLU A 75 -5.42 -8.88 7.31
N SER A 76 -6.23 -9.39 6.37
CA SER A 76 -7.25 -10.40 6.70
C SER A 76 -6.60 -11.68 7.21
N TRP A 77 -5.47 -12.09 6.63
CA TRP A 77 -4.74 -13.27 7.08
C TRP A 77 -4.14 -13.08 8.48
N LEU A 78 -3.47 -11.94 8.72
CA LEU A 78 -2.92 -11.64 10.03
C LEU A 78 -4.01 -11.58 11.11
N ASN A 79 -5.13 -10.91 10.80
CA ASN A 79 -6.25 -10.78 11.73
C ASN A 79 -6.89 -12.14 12.10
N GLU A 80 -7.00 -13.06 11.17
CA GLU A 80 -7.59 -14.37 11.43
C GLU A 80 -6.63 -15.31 12.15
N LYS A 81 -5.35 -15.32 11.76
CA LYS A 81 -4.35 -16.24 12.33
C LYS A 81 -3.83 -15.80 13.70
N ALA A 82 -3.84 -14.51 13.98
CA ALA A 82 -3.40 -14.00 15.26
C ALA A 82 -4.43 -14.30 16.35
N LYS A 83 -3.99 -14.99 17.43
CA LYS A 83 -4.82 -15.17 18.65
C LYS A 83 -5.18 -13.81 19.22
N ASN A 84 -6.38 -13.67 19.79
CA ASN A 84 -6.88 -12.40 20.34
C ASN A 84 -5.89 -11.72 21.29
N ALA A 85 -5.21 -12.50 22.16
CA ALA A 85 -4.25 -11.99 23.14
C ALA A 85 -3.00 -11.32 22.51
N VAL A 86 -2.63 -11.65 21.28
CA VAL A 86 -1.41 -11.16 20.62
C VAL A 86 -1.69 -10.42 19.30
N ARG A 87 -2.96 -10.34 18.89
CA ARG A 87 -3.36 -9.76 17.59
C ARG A 87 -2.84 -8.35 17.40
N GLN A 88 -3.01 -7.50 18.42
CA GLN A 88 -2.56 -6.10 18.33
C GLN A 88 -1.04 -6.02 18.17
N ARG A 89 -0.28 -6.87 18.88
CA ARG A 89 1.19 -6.93 18.74
C ARG A 89 1.62 -7.38 17.33
N VAL A 90 0.92 -8.36 16.75
CA VAL A 90 1.20 -8.84 15.40
C VAL A 90 0.93 -7.74 14.37
N LEU A 91 -0.19 -7.02 14.48
CA LEU A 91 -0.51 -5.90 13.59
C LEU A 91 0.48 -4.74 13.76
N SER A 92 0.88 -4.41 14.99
CA SER A 92 1.91 -3.38 15.21
C SER A 92 3.25 -3.78 14.59
N PHE A 93 3.65 -5.05 14.70
CA PHE A 93 4.87 -5.54 14.06
C PHE A 93 4.78 -5.48 12.52
N TYR A 94 3.63 -5.82 11.96
CA TYR A 94 3.37 -5.66 10.53
C TYR A 94 3.56 -4.20 10.08
N GLU A 95 3.03 -3.25 10.83
CA GLU A 95 3.16 -1.82 10.54
C GLU A 95 4.63 -1.35 10.59
N VAL A 96 5.40 -1.83 11.58
CA VAL A 96 6.84 -1.58 11.66
C VAL A 96 7.56 -2.09 10.41
N VAL A 97 7.30 -3.32 10.00
CA VAL A 97 7.89 -3.93 8.80
C VAL A 97 7.49 -3.13 7.55
N PHE A 98 6.23 -2.70 7.46
CA PHE A 98 5.72 -1.88 6.36
C PHE A 98 6.49 -0.55 6.27
N CYS A 99 6.58 0.20 7.37
CA CYS A 99 7.30 1.48 7.42
C CYS A 99 8.78 1.34 7.09
N LEU A 100 9.46 0.32 7.65
CA LEU A 100 10.86 0.05 7.36
C LEU A 100 11.08 -0.30 5.88
N SER A 101 10.23 -1.17 5.32
CA SER A 101 10.33 -1.58 3.92
C SER A 101 10.08 -0.40 2.98
N PHE A 102 9.13 0.47 3.31
CA PHE A 102 8.84 1.66 2.52
C PHE A 102 10.01 2.65 2.58
N GLY A 103 10.59 2.90 3.77
CA GLY A 103 11.77 3.74 3.94
C GLY A 103 12.98 3.19 3.17
N LEU A 104 13.29 1.90 3.30
CA LEU A 104 14.37 1.25 2.54
C LEU A 104 14.12 1.29 1.03
N GLY A 105 12.86 1.07 0.61
CA GLY A 105 12.47 1.17 -0.81
C GLY A 105 12.71 2.58 -1.38
N SER A 106 12.42 3.63 -0.61
CA SER A 106 12.69 5.01 -1.03
C SER A 106 14.18 5.30 -1.20
N LEU A 107 15.06 4.64 -0.44
CA LEU A 107 16.50 4.79 -0.56
C LEU A 107 17.08 4.21 -1.88
N LEU A 108 16.35 3.31 -2.55
CA LEU A 108 16.76 2.83 -3.88
C LEU A 108 16.83 3.96 -4.91
N ILE A 109 16.05 5.03 -4.73
CA ILE A 109 16.10 6.22 -5.59
C ILE A 109 17.45 6.94 -5.47
N ALA A 110 18.07 6.90 -4.28
CA ALA A 110 19.38 7.53 -4.04
C ALA A 110 20.54 6.87 -4.80
N LEU A 111 20.36 5.63 -5.27
CA LEU A 111 21.39 4.89 -6.02
C LEU A 111 21.59 5.42 -7.45
N ASN A 112 20.83 6.44 -7.87
CA ASN A 112 20.90 7.04 -9.21
C ASN A 112 20.85 6.03 -10.37
N LEU A 113 20.11 4.94 -10.18
CA LEU A 113 19.91 3.93 -11.21
C LEU A 113 19.00 4.48 -12.32
N GLN A 114 19.11 3.91 -13.52
CA GLN A 114 18.18 4.23 -14.58
C GLN A 114 16.74 3.89 -14.15
N SER A 115 15.78 4.71 -14.56
CA SER A 115 14.36 4.50 -14.20
C SER A 115 13.85 3.11 -14.58
N SER A 116 14.26 2.59 -15.74
CA SER A 116 13.93 1.23 -16.18
C SER A 116 14.43 0.15 -15.22
N THR A 117 15.65 0.30 -14.70
CA THR A 117 16.23 -0.63 -13.72
C THR A 117 15.44 -0.60 -12.41
N LEU A 118 15.03 0.57 -11.94
CA LEU A 118 14.19 0.69 -10.73
C LEU A 118 12.84 -0.01 -10.90
N PHE A 119 12.18 0.15 -12.06
CA PHE A 119 10.94 -0.56 -12.36
C PHE A 119 11.13 -2.07 -12.38
N ILE A 120 12.21 -2.57 -12.99
CA ILE A 120 12.53 -4.01 -13.03
C ILE A 120 12.77 -4.54 -11.61
N ILE A 121 13.58 -3.85 -10.79
CA ILE A 121 13.83 -4.25 -9.40
C ILE A 121 12.51 -4.32 -8.62
N ALA A 122 11.68 -3.30 -8.72
CA ALA A 122 10.37 -3.27 -8.03
C ALA A 122 9.47 -4.43 -8.46
N ALA A 123 9.38 -4.71 -9.76
CA ALA A 123 8.59 -5.82 -10.28
C ALA A 123 9.13 -7.18 -9.77
N CYS A 124 10.45 -7.38 -9.78
CA CYS A 124 11.07 -8.58 -9.25
C CYS A 124 10.79 -8.77 -7.75
N LEU A 125 10.93 -7.72 -6.94
CA LEU A 125 10.67 -7.79 -5.49
C LEU A 125 9.23 -8.21 -5.20
N ILE A 126 8.26 -7.68 -5.94
CA ILE A 126 6.85 -8.05 -5.79
C ILE A 126 6.62 -9.51 -6.20
N MET A 127 7.19 -9.96 -7.30
CA MET A 127 7.11 -11.37 -7.69
C MET A 127 7.75 -12.28 -6.66
N PHE A 128 8.92 -11.95 -6.14
CA PHE A 128 9.59 -12.70 -5.09
C PHE A 128 8.76 -12.79 -3.81
N SER A 129 7.99 -11.75 -3.45
CA SER A 129 7.13 -11.77 -2.27
C SER A 129 6.05 -12.84 -2.33
N SER A 130 5.64 -13.26 -3.52
CA SER A 130 4.62 -14.31 -3.70
C SER A 130 5.17 -15.73 -3.52
N ILE A 131 6.50 -15.94 -3.67
CA ILE A 131 7.12 -17.28 -3.63
C ILE A 131 6.91 -17.97 -2.27
N PRO A 132 7.27 -17.36 -1.13
CA PRO A 132 7.09 -18.00 0.18
C PRO A 132 5.64 -18.43 0.42
N LEU A 133 4.69 -17.59 0.00
CA LEU A 133 3.28 -17.83 0.22
C LEU A 133 2.76 -19.02 -0.59
N ASN A 134 3.27 -19.20 -1.82
CA ASN A 134 2.91 -20.34 -2.67
C ASN A 134 3.57 -21.66 -2.24
N LEU A 135 4.68 -21.59 -1.50
CA LEU A 135 5.38 -22.78 -1.00
C LEU A 135 4.76 -23.34 0.29
N ILE A 136 4.05 -22.50 1.04
CA ILE A 136 3.49 -22.90 2.33
C ILE A 136 2.13 -23.58 2.13
N ARG A 137 1.98 -24.80 2.65
CA ARG A 137 0.71 -25.54 2.72
C ARG A 137 -0.01 -25.21 4.04
N ILE A 138 -0.59 -24.03 4.15
CA ILE A 138 -1.37 -23.62 5.33
C ILE A 138 -2.84 -23.57 4.94
N LYS A 139 -3.72 -23.97 5.87
CA LYS A 139 -5.17 -23.80 5.70
C LYS A 139 -5.50 -22.32 5.53
N GLU A 140 -6.11 -22.00 4.41
CA GLU A 140 -6.50 -20.62 4.09
C GLU A 140 -7.49 -20.04 5.09
N PRO A 141 -7.43 -18.72 5.37
CA PRO A 141 -8.44 -18.01 6.15
C PRO A 141 -9.84 -18.20 5.55
N GLN A 142 -10.82 -18.38 6.41
CA GLN A 142 -12.22 -18.33 5.96
C GLN A 142 -12.65 -16.87 5.87
N MET A 143 -13.24 -16.49 4.72
CA MET A 143 -13.80 -15.16 4.61
C MET A 143 -14.94 -15.00 5.61
N PRO A 144 -14.93 -13.94 6.44
CA PRO A 144 -16.05 -13.67 7.33
C PRO A 144 -17.32 -13.49 6.51
N ALA A 145 -18.46 -13.95 7.07
CA ALA A 145 -19.76 -13.75 6.46
C ALA A 145 -19.98 -12.26 6.20
N LYS A 146 -20.49 -11.93 5.00
CA LYS A 146 -20.77 -10.55 4.62
C LYS A 146 -21.76 -9.93 5.61
N SER A 147 -21.29 -9.05 6.47
CA SER A 147 -22.16 -8.09 7.14
C SER A 147 -22.31 -6.86 6.22
N PRO A 148 -23.52 -6.45 5.86
CA PRO A 148 -23.73 -5.26 5.07
C PRO A 148 -23.39 -4.04 5.93
N ILE A 149 -22.14 -3.58 5.82
CA ILE A 149 -21.70 -2.33 6.44
C ILE A 149 -22.07 -1.22 5.45
N SER A 150 -23.00 -0.35 5.83
CA SER A 150 -23.33 0.84 5.05
C SER A 150 -22.60 2.06 5.63
N LEU A 151 -22.14 2.95 4.76
CA LEU A 151 -21.49 4.22 5.19
C LEU A 151 -22.32 5.01 6.21
N PRO A 152 -23.66 5.15 6.04
CA PRO A 152 -24.49 5.83 7.04
C PRO A 152 -24.43 5.17 8.43
N ASN A 153 -24.40 3.84 8.48
CA ASN A 153 -24.31 3.12 9.76
C ASN A 153 -22.97 3.35 10.43
N VAL A 154 -21.86 3.34 9.67
CA VAL A 154 -20.53 3.62 10.24
C VAL A 154 -20.44 5.06 10.70
N PHE A 155 -21.00 6.00 9.95
CA PHE A 155 -21.05 7.42 10.34
C PHE A 155 -21.84 7.63 11.64
N SER A 156 -22.95 6.91 11.85
CA SER A 156 -23.71 7.01 13.09
C SER A 156 -22.99 6.45 14.31
N ILE A 157 -22.13 5.42 14.13
CA ILE A 157 -21.37 4.78 15.21
C ILE A 157 -20.10 5.55 15.54
N ALA A 158 -19.35 5.99 14.54
CA ALA A 158 -18.02 6.58 14.72
C ALA A 158 -17.76 7.76 13.74
N PRO A 159 -18.50 8.88 13.85
CA PRO A 159 -18.37 10.00 12.92
C PRO A 159 -16.97 10.64 12.97
N LEU A 160 -16.40 10.77 14.16
CA LEU A 160 -15.07 11.34 14.35
C LEU A 160 -13.99 10.50 13.66
N ALA A 161 -14.06 9.17 13.79
CA ALA A 161 -13.10 8.28 13.16
C ALA A 161 -13.17 8.37 11.63
N LEU A 162 -14.38 8.46 11.04
CA LEU A 162 -14.55 8.62 9.60
C LEU A 162 -13.96 9.94 9.08
N VAL A 163 -14.26 11.05 9.76
CA VAL A 163 -13.72 12.37 9.37
C VAL A 163 -12.21 12.40 9.53
N ALA A 164 -11.68 11.89 10.64
CA ALA A 164 -10.24 11.82 10.86
C ALA A 164 -9.52 10.96 9.82
N SER A 165 -10.10 9.81 9.47
CA SER A 165 -9.55 8.93 8.40
C SER A 165 -9.58 9.60 7.03
N PHE A 166 -10.64 10.35 6.72
CA PHE A 166 -10.74 11.10 5.47
C PHE A 166 -9.68 12.20 5.38
N ILE A 167 -9.55 13.03 6.42
CA ILE A 167 -8.54 14.09 6.47
C ILE A 167 -7.12 13.48 6.45
N GLY A 168 -6.88 12.45 7.25
CA GLY A 168 -5.60 11.73 7.26
C GLY A 168 -5.23 11.15 5.90
N GLY A 169 -6.20 10.55 5.21
CA GLY A 169 -6.01 10.04 3.84
C GLY A 169 -5.68 11.15 2.85
N MET A 170 -6.32 12.31 2.93
CA MET A 170 -6.00 13.47 2.09
C MET A 170 -4.56 13.96 2.33
N LEU A 171 -4.14 14.10 3.58
CA LEU A 171 -2.80 14.55 3.94
C LEU A 171 -1.74 13.55 3.47
N MET A 172 -1.95 12.26 3.72
CA MET A 172 -1.02 11.20 3.30
C MET A 172 -0.90 11.10 1.79
N SER A 173 -2.03 11.14 1.06
CA SER A 173 -2.01 11.09 -0.40
C SER A 173 -1.34 12.34 -1.00
N GLY A 174 -1.57 13.52 -0.42
CA GLY A 174 -0.90 14.76 -0.79
C GLY A 174 0.62 14.66 -0.58
N PHE A 175 1.04 14.17 0.57
CA PHE A 175 2.45 13.96 0.86
C PHE A 175 3.09 13.01 -0.17
N TYR A 176 2.57 11.80 -0.34
CA TYR A 176 3.16 10.81 -1.26
C TYR A 176 3.14 11.24 -2.73
N SER A 177 2.14 12.03 -3.15
CA SER A 177 2.05 12.51 -4.53
C SER A 177 2.97 13.70 -4.81
N MET A 178 3.14 14.60 -3.84
CA MET A 178 3.79 15.90 -4.07
C MET A 178 5.18 16.02 -3.45
N ALA A 179 5.55 15.15 -2.50
CA ALA A 179 6.85 15.23 -1.82
C ALA A 179 8.03 15.24 -2.78
N SER A 180 8.04 14.33 -3.75
CA SER A 180 9.12 14.24 -4.74
C SER A 180 9.19 15.51 -5.60
N LEU A 181 8.07 16.04 -6.05
CA LEU A 181 8.00 17.26 -6.84
C LEU A 181 8.48 18.47 -6.03
N PHE A 182 8.02 18.59 -4.79
CA PHE A 182 8.42 19.68 -3.89
C PHE A 182 9.95 19.74 -3.74
N VAL A 183 10.59 18.61 -3.43
CA VAL A 183 12.03 18.53 -3.22
C VAL A 183 12.80 18.85 -4.50
N LEU A 184 12.33 18.37 -5.66
CA LEU A 184 12.94 18.68 -6.94
C LEU A 184 12.82 20.17 -7.31
N LEU A 185 11.70 20.82 -7.02
CA LEU A 185 11.51 22.27 -7.24
C LEU A 185 12.39 23.13 -6.34
N GLN A 186 12.81 22.61 -5.16
CA GLN A 186 13.79 23.26 -4.29
C GLN A 186 15.24 23.10 -4.78
N GLY A 187 15.47 22.44 -5.93
CA GLY A 187 16.78 22.23 -6.49
C GLY A 187 17.56 21.02 -5.96
N TYR A 188 16.95 20.20 -5.10
CA TYR A 188 17.57 18.96 -4.64
C TYR A 188 17.38 17.85 -5.68
N GLY A 189 18.42 17.06 -5.91
CA GLY A 189 18.38 15.93 -6.83
C GLY A 189 17.63 14.70 -6.27
N ALA A 190 17.75 13.58 -6.98
CA ALA A 190 17.11 12.31 -6.60
C ALA A 190 17.47 11.84 -5.17
N GLN A 191 18.70 12.09 -4.73
CA GLN A 191 19.13 11.79 -3.36
C GLN A 191 18.34 12.60 -2.32
N GLY A 192 18.11 13.89 -2.57
CA GLY A 192 17.30 14.73 -1.69
C GLY A 192 15.86 14.22 -1.57
N VAL A 193 15.26 13.81 -2.70
CA VAL A 193 13.92 13.19 -2.71
C VAL A 193 13.90 11.94 -1.84
N SER A 194 14.88 11.07 -2.02
CA SER A 194 15.01 9.82 -1.28
C SER A 194 15.09 10.04 0.24
N TYR A 195 15.98 10.91 0.68
CA TYR A 195 16.13 11.23 2.10
C TYR A 195 14.89 11.92 2.67
N PHE A 196 14.29 12.85 1.94
CA PHE A 196 13.09 13.53 2.42
C PHE A 196 11.94 12.55 2.69
N ILE A 197 11.70 11.62 1.78
CA ILE A 197 10.68 10.59 1.94
C ILE A 197 11.04 9.63 3.08
N ALA A 198 12.27 9.13 3.13
CA ALA A 198 12.72 8.20 4.16
C ALA A 198 12.59 8.81 5.58
N PHE A 199 13.05 10.05 5.77
CA PHE A 199 12.95 10.73 7.07
C PHE A 199 11.50 11.10 7.42
N GLY A 200 10.66 11.44 6.44
CA GLY A 200 9.24 11.66 6.65
C GLY A 200 8.54 10.42 7.20
N ILE A 201 8.84 9.25 6.65
CA ILE A 201 8.29 7.97 7.11
C ILE A 201 8.80 7.60 8.50
N LEU A 202 10.11 7.77 8.75
CA LEU A 202 10.71 7.53 10.07
C LEU A 202 10.10 8.47 11.13
N GLY A 203 9.90 9.74 10.79
CA GLY A 203 9.24 10.70 11.68
C GLY A 203 7.81 10.30 12.01
N GLY A 204 7.03 9.86 11.01
CA GLY A 204 5.68 9.33 11.20
C GLY A 204 5.67 8.10 12.12
N PHE A 205 6.59 7.18 11.92
CA PHE A 205 6.74 5.98 12.76
C PHE A 205 7.06 6.32 14.23
N ILE A 206 7.99 7.25 14.47
CA ILE A 206 8.34 7.71 15.83
C ILE A 206 7.14 8.41 16.47
N ALA A 207 6.46 9.29 15.75
CA ALA A 207 5.28 10.01 16.24
C ALA A 207 4.14 9.04 16.63
N GLN A 208 3.88 8.03 15.82
CA GLN A 208 2.86 6.99 16.09
C GLN A 208 3.19 6.22 17.37
N SER A 209 4.45 5.85 17.58
CA SER A 209 4.91 5.15 18.78
C SER A 209 4.72 5.99 20.04
N LEU A 210 5.02 7.29 19.97
CA LEU A 210 4.85 8.24 21.08
C LEU A 210 3.37 8.46 21.41
N ILE A 211 2.52 8.62 20.39
CA ILE A 211 1.07 8.79 20.57
C ILE A 211 0.45 7.55 21.22
N GLY A 212 0.83 6.35 20.78
CA GLY A 212 0.39 5.11 21.40
C GLY A 212 0.73 5.05 22.89
N PHE A 213 1.95 5.41 23.26
CA PHE A 213 2.38 5.44 24.65
C PHE A 213 1.63 6.45 25.53
N VAL A 214 1.25 7.60 24.95
CA VAL A 214 0.48 8.63 25.66
C VAL A 214 -1.01 8.26 25.78
N SER A 215 -1.56 7.61 24.76
CA SER A 215 -2.97 7.21 24.72
C SER A 215 -3.31 6.07 25.70
N ASP A 216 -2.33 5.22 26.03
CA ASP A 216 -2.51 4.10 26.98
C ASP A 216 -2.44 4.52 28.45
N ARG A 217 -2.27 5.80 28.72
CA ARG A 217 -2.32 6.41 30.08
C ARG A 217 -3.64 7.10 30.33
#